data_6fda04c275810a92c954d2e2d89e348f
#
_entry.id   6fda04c275810a92c954d2e2d89e348f
#
_cell.length_a   1.000
_cell.length_b   1.000
_cell.length_c   1.000
_cell.angle_alpha   90.00
_cell.angle_beta   90.00
_cell.angle_gamma   90.00
#
_symmetry.space_group_name_H-M   'P 1'
#
loop_
_entity.id
_entity.type
_entity.pdbx_description
1 polymer ?
#
loop_
_entity_poly.entity_id
_entity_poly.type
_entity_poly.pdbx_seq_one_letter_code
_entity_poly.pdbx_strand_id
1 'polypeptide(L)'
;MPSARTRANRKRTRRAEVTEVNTAVSALTPRQIVAELDRYIVGQANAKRAVAIAMRNRYRREQLGGEIRGEIIPKNILMIGPTGVGKTEIARRLATLAGAPFVKVEATKYTEVGYVGRDVESMVRDLVEASIRMVQEERQEDVREAADAAAVERIIDLLHPETRPPSAAQPMNAFAQTLGSIFGSGYQQPAAATAQTGPATATSAAPDETRSVRDGARSDVLRGFYDVRLVDIEVEESQQFPPGMIGGMDPSMGGGQDMSEMLGGLLPKKKTRKRVTVAEARRIFAQEEAQKLVDMDAVKREAIRRAGENGIIFIDEIDKVAGREGRGPDVSREGVQRDILPIVEGSTVATKHGAIKTDHVLFIAAGAFHMSKPSDLIPELQGRFPIRVELDSLSVDDFETILTQPRNALTEQYKALLGVEGVEVSFAPDGIRQLATYAMQVNEQTENIGARRLHTVLERLLEDVSFGAPEDNGPVVVDADYVKARLEKIVDSANLSTYIL
;
A
#
# COMPACT_ATOMS: atom_id res chain seq x y z
N MET A 1 -18.66 33.83 14.22
CA MET A 1 -17.97 32.62 14.72
C MET A 1 -18.98 31.51 14.88
N PRO A 2 -18.85 30.36 14.18
CA PRO A 2 -19.79 29.24 14.37
C PRO A 2 -19.55 28.61 15.74
N SER A 3 -20.63 28.39 16.50
CA SER A 3 -20.61 27.89 17.85
C SER A 3 -20.00 26.49 17.98
N ALA A 4 -19.49 26.13 19.14
CA ALA A 4 -18.92 24.81 19.44
C ALA A 4 -19.87 23.65 19.13
N ARG A 5 -21.18 23.86 19.19
CA ARG A 5 -22.23 22.92 18.77
C ARG A 5 -22.22 22.62 17.24
N THR A 6 -21.91 23.62 16.42
CA THR A 6 -21.85 23.46 14.96
C THR A 6 -20.60 22.66 14.53
N ARG A 7 -19.48 22.83 15.27
CA ARG A 7 -18.26 22.02 15.07
C ARG A 7 -18.41 20.56 15.51
N ALA A 8 -19.09 20.33 16.64
CA ALA A 8 -19.36 18.97 17.12
C ALA A 8 -20.31 18.20 16.17
N ASN A 9 -21.29 18.89 15.60
CA ASN A 9 -22.21 18.28 14.63
C ASN A 9 -21.52 17.97 13.29
N ARG A 10 -20.61 18.83 12.80
CA ARG A 10 -19.77 18.55 11.62
C ARG A 10 -18.83 17.36 11.84
N LYS A 11 -18.25 17.23 13.05
CA LYS A 11 -17.39 16.07 13.40
C LYS A 11 -18.20 14.75 13.42
N ARG A 12 -19.44 14.82 13.92
CA ARG A 12 -20.33 13.66 13.97
C ARG A 12 -20.80 13.24 12.58
N THR A 13 -21.05 14.20 11.69
CA THR A 13 -21.43 13.96 10.30
C THR A 13 -20.27 13.37 9.50
N ARG A 14 -19.04 13.89 9.65
CA ARG A 14 -17.86 13.39 8.92
C ARG A 14 -17.40 12.03 9.42
N ARG A 15 -17.50 11.75 10.74
CA ARG A 15 -17.25 10.43 11.31
C ARG A 15 -18.30 9.40 10.86
N ALA A 16 -19.55 9.84 10.70
CA ALA A 16 -20.61 9.05 10.08
C ALA A 16 -20.30 8.79 8.61
N GLU A 17 -19.83 9.81 7.86
CA GLU A 17 -19.50 9.68 6.43
C GLU A 17 -18.33 8.73 6.17
N VAL A 18 -17.24 8.75 6.96
CA VAL A 18 -16.11 7.82 6.80
C VAL A 18 -16.48 6.40 7.25
N THR A 19 -17.26 6.28 8.32
CA THR A 19 -17.82 4.98 8.74
C THR A 19 -18.89 4.50 7.75
N GLU A 20 -19.69 5.42 7.17
CA GLU A 20 -20.66 5.13 6.12
C GLU A 20 -20.00 4.75 4.79
N VAL A 21 -18.86 5.34 4.41
CA VAL A 21 -18.13 4.93 3.19
C VAL A 21 -17.57 3.52 3.34
N ASN A 22 -16.96 3.15 4.47
CA ASN A 22 -16.51 1.78 4.71
C ASN A 22 -17.68 0.79 4.89
N THR A 23 -18.79 1.22 5.49
CA THR A 23 -20.03 0.42 5.60
C THR A 23 -20.78 0.37 4.26
N ALA A 24 -20.73 1.44 3.46
CA ALA A 24 -21.36 1.50 2.14
C ALA A 24 -20.69 0.57 1.13
N VAL A 25 -19.36 0.43 1.16
CA VAL A 25 -18.64 -0.46 0.24
C VAL A 25 -18.89 -1.94 0.58
N SER A 26 -18.94 -2.30 1.87
CA SER A 26 -19.29 -3.66 2.31
C SER A 26 -20.77 -4.01 2.02
N ALA A 27 -21.64 -3.01 1.83
CA ALA A 27 -23.07 -3.19 1.52
C ALA A 27 -23.37 -3.36 0.02
N LEU A 28 -22.39 -3.20 -0.89
CA LEU A 28 -22.62 -3.32 -2.34
C LEU A 28 -23.20 -4.68 -2.73
N THR A 29 -24.23 -4.64 -3.59
CA THR A 29 -24.77 -5.85 -4.20
C THR A 29 -23.81 -6.42 -5.25
N PRO A 30 -23.87 -7.72 -5.61
CA PRO A 30 -23.03 -8.28 -6.65
C PRO A 30 -23.09 -7.52 -7.98
N ARG A 31 -24.25 -6.99 -8.36
CA ARG A 31 -24.42 -6.19 -9.56
C ARG A 31 -23.68 -4.86 -9.49
N GLN A 32 -23.71 -4.21 -8.33
CA GLN A 32 -22.98 -2.97 -8.11
C GLN A 32 -21.45 -3.22 -8.09
N ILE A 33 -20.99 -4.33 -7.52
CA ILE A 33 -19.57 -4.72 -7.56
C ILE A 33 -19.12 -4.92 -9.01
N VAL A 34 -19.91 -5.60 -9.84
CA VAL A 34 -19.61 -5.76 -11.27
C VAL A 34 -19.56 -4.40 -11.96
N ALA A 35 -20.54 -3.51 -11.71
CA ALA A 35 -20.56 -2.18 -12.30
C ALA A 35 -19.34 -1.32 -11.89
N GLU A 36 -18.85 -1.44 -10.66
CA GLU A 36 -17.62 -0.78 -10.23
C GLU A 36 -16.38 -1.38 -10.92
N LEU A 37 -16.33 -2.70 -11.10
CA LEU A 37 -15.27 -3.37 -11.85
C LEU A 37 -15.29 -2.97 -13.34
N ASP A 38 -16.46 -2.78 -13.92
CA ASP A 38 -16.62 -2.36 -15.32
C ASP A 38 -15.99 -1.00 -15.64
N ARG A 39 -15.79 -0.15 -14.63
CA ARG A 39 -15.09 1.15 -14.78
C ARG A 39 -13.60 1.03 -15.08
N TYR A 40 -13.01 -0.13 -14.79
CA TYR A 40 -11.56 -0.36 -14.89
C TYR A 40 -11.19 -1.54 -15.79
N ILE A 41 -12.09 -2.49 -15.95
CA ILE A 41 -11.83 -3.78 -16.60
C ILE A 41 -12.84 -3.97 -17.71
N VAL A 42 -12.34 -4.14 -18.91
CA VAL A 42 -13.15 -4.37 -20.11
C VAL A 42 -13.45 -5.86 -20.24
N GLY A 43 -14.65 -6.23 -20.68
CA GLY A 43 -15.05 -7.62 -20.86
C GLY A 43 -15.08 -8.43 -19.56
N GLN A 44 -14.74 -9.71 -19.63
CA GLN A 44 -14.55 -10.63 -18.51
C GLN A 44 -15.76 -10.80 -17.58
N ALA A 45 -16.99 -10.81 -18.13
CA ALA A 45 -18.23 -10.80 -17.36
C ALA A 45 -18.33 -11.97 -16.36
N ASN A 46 -17.90 -13.18 -16.74
CA ASN A 46 -17.94 -14.37 -15.90
C ASN A 46 -17.01 -14.23 -14.69
N ALA A 47 -15.79 -13.72 -14.91
CA ALA A 47 -14.80 -13.50 -13.86
C ALA A 47 -15.30 -12.44 -12.86
N LYS A 48 -15.78 -11.29 -13.35
CA LYS A 48 -16.36 -10.23 -12.51
C LYS A 48 -17.53 -10.74 -11.66
N ARG A 49 -18.42 -11.54 -12.26
CA ARG A 49 -19.55 -12.16 -11.56
C ARG A 49 -19.10 -13.11 -10.46
N ALA A 50 -18.12 -13.97 -10.73
CA ALA A 50 -17.61 -14.95 -9.76
C ALA A 50 -16.97 -14.24 -8.55
N VAL A 51 -16.11 -13.25 -8.79
CA VAL A 51 -15.46 -12.49 -7.71
C VAL A 51 -16.46 -11.65 -6.92
N ALA A 52 -17.47 -11.08 -7.59
CA ALA A 52 -18.54 -10.32 -6.93
C ALA A 52 -19.39 -11.21 -6.00
N ILE A 53 -19.69 -12.44 -6.41
CA ILE A 53 -20.40 -13.42 -5.57
C ILE A 53 -19.53 -13.82 -4.37
N ALA A 54 -18.24 -14.12 -4.59
CA ALA A 54 -17.32 -14.50 -3.51
C ALA A 54 -17.21 -13.38 -2.46
N MET A 55 -17.08 -12.14 -2.89
CA MET A 55 -17.05 -10.98 -2.00
C MET A 55 -18.37 -10.82 -1.23
N ARG A 56 -19.51 -10.94 -1.91
CA ARG A 56 -20.82 -10.82 -1.26
C ARG A 56 -21.08 -11.94 -0.25
N ASN A 57 -20.55 -13.14 -0.50
CA ASN A 57 -20.65 -14.24 0.45
C ASN A 57 -19.84 -13.98 1.72
N ARG A 58 -18.71 -13.28 1.65
CA ARG A 58 -17.97 -12.79 2.82
C ARG A 58 -18.83 -11.85 3.66
N TYR A 59 -19.41 -10.83 3.04
CA TYR A 59 -20.31 -9.91 3.71
C TYR A 59 -21.49 -10.67 4.39
N ARG A 60 -22.10 -11.62 3.66
CA ARG A 60 -23.18 -12.46 4.24
C ARG A 60 -22.70 -13.22 5.45
N ARG A 61 -21.49 -13.80 5.40
CA ARG A 61 -20.89 -14.50 6.52
C ARG A 61 -20.67 -13.58 7.73
N GLU A 62 -20.20 -12.35 7.52
CA GLU A 62 -20.00 -11.36 8.59
C GLU A 62 -21.30 -11.00 9.30
N GLN A 63 -22.43 -11.04 8.60
CA GLN A 63 -23.76 -10.78 9.16
C GLN A 63 -24.33 -11.97 9.94
N LEU A 64 -23.72 -13.14 9.83
CA LEU A 64 -24.15 -14.31 10.57
C LEU A 64 -23.55 -14.31 11.98
N GLY A 65 -24.35 -14.71 12.95
CA GLY A 65 -23.93 -14.91 14.34
C GLY A 65 -23.72 -16.39 14.68
N GLY A 66 -23.11 -16.65 15.84
CA GLY A 66 -22.99 -17.99 16.40
C GLY A 66 -21.97 -18.89 15.66
N GLU A 67 -22.08 -20.18 15.86
CA GLU A 67 -21.16 -21.22 15.38
C GLU A 67 -21.13 -21.30 13.85
N ILE A 68 -22.30 -21.11 13.21
CA ILE A 68 -22.42 -21.22 11.74
C ILE A 68 -21.50 -20.25 10.97
N ARG A 69 -21.14 -19.11 11.58
CA ARG A 69 -20.17 -18.17 11.00
C ARG A 69 -18.78 -18.81 10.86
N GLY A 70 -18.38 -19.64 11.82
CA GLY A 70 -17.10 -20.35 11.82
C GLY A 70 -17.02 -21.45 10.75
N GLU A 71 -18.15 -22.11 10.48
CA GLU A 71 -18.24 -23.21 9.53
C GLU A 71 -18.21 -22.77 8.05
N ILE A 72 -18.50 -21.50 7.79
CA ILE A 72 -18.54 -20.98 6.41
C ILE A 72 -17.13 -20.52 5.99
N ILE A 73 -16.48 -21.33 5.18
CA ILE A 73 -15.17 -21.05 4.59
C ILE A 73 -15.34 -20.35 3.23
N PRO A 74 -14.53 -19.31 2.91
CA PRO A 74 -14.52 -18.70 1.59
C PRO A 74 -14.25 -19.73 0.50
N LYS A 75 -14.92 -19.59 -0.65
CA LYS A 75 -14.65 -20.43 -1.81
C LYS A 75 -13.56 -19.78 -2.65
N ASN A 76 -12.40 -20.42 -2.72
CA ASN A 76 -11.27 -19.93 -3.51
C ASN A 76 -11.55 -20.02 -5.01
N ILE A 77 -10.89 -19.14 -5.77
CA ILE A 77 -11.14 -18.94 -7.20
C ILE A 77 -9.88 -19.28 -7.98
N LEU A 78 -10.00 -20.09 -9.02
CA LEU A 78 -8.98 -20.32 -10.04
C LEU A 78 -9.35 -19.56 -11.31
N MET A 79 -8.56 -18.56 -11.68
CA MET A 79 -8.69 -17.78 -12.91
C MET A 79 -7.78 -18.37 -13.99
N ILE A 80 -8.38 -18.77 -15.09
CA ILE A 80 -7.70 -19.40 -16.22
C ILE A 80 -7.79 -18.46 -17.42
N GLY A 81 -6.71 -18.20 -18.12
CA GLY A 81 -6.75 -17.38 -19.33
C GLY A 81 -5.43 -16.71 -19.67
N PRO A 82 -5.29 -16.15 -20.88
CA PRO A 82 -4.05 -15.58 -21.37
C PRO A 82 -3.45 -14.50 -20.47
N THR A 83 -2.18 -14.20 -20.67
CA THR A 83 -1.51 -13.08 -20.00
C THR A 83 -2.13 -11.75 -20.43
N GLY A 84 -2.22 -10.78 -19.52
CA GLY A 84 -2.65 -9.42 -19.88
C GLY A 84 -4.16 -9.22 -20.09
N VAL A 85 -5.01 -10.20 -19.77
CA VAL A 85 -6.49 -10.07 -19.88
C VAL A 85 -7.17 -9.52 -18.63
N GLY A 86 -6.40 -9.08 -17.63
CA GLY A 86 -6.93 -8.40 -16.44
C GLY A 86 -7.08 -9.25 -15.19
N LYS A 87 -6.58 -10.52 -15.13
CA LYS A 87 -6.68 -11.39 -13.94
C LYS A 87 -6.25 -10.71 -12.64
N THR A 88 -5.04 -10.16 -12.61
CA THR A 88 -4.49 -9.46 -11.44
C THR A 88 -5.28 -8.20 -11.10
N GLU A 89 -5.71 -7.44 -12.12
CA GLU A 89 -6.42 -6.19 -11.92
C GLU A 89 -7.81 -6.43 -11.32
N ILE A 90 -8.51 -7.48 -11.75
CA ILE A 90 -9.79 -7.90 -11.15
C ILE A 90 -9.61 -8.12 -9.64
N ALA A 91 -8.59 -8.91 -9.24
CA ALA A 91 -8.36 -9.22 -7.83
C ALA A 91 -7.95 -7.98 -7.02
N ARG A 92 -7.09 -7.10 -7.57
CA ARG A 92 -6.67 -5.87 -6.94
C ARG A 92 -7.85 -4.91 -6.73
N ARG A 93 -8.66 -4.68 -7.76
CA ARG A 93 -9.84 -3.80 -7.65
C ARG A 93 -10.88 -4.35 -6.70
N LEU A 94 -11.09 -5.67 -6.70
CA LEU A 94 -11.94 -6.33 -5.73
C LEU A 94 -11.48 -6.04 -4.30
N ALA A 95 -10.18 -6.19 -4.02
CA ALA A 95 -9.62 -5.94 -2.70
C ALA A 95 -9.79 -4.45 -2.29
N THR A 96 -9.54 -3.53 -3.20
CA THR A 96 -9.76 -2.09 -2.97
C THR A 96 -11.22 -1.79 -2.66
N LEU A 97 -12.17 -2.35 -3.43
CA LEU A 97 -13.61 -2.21 -3.19
C LEU A 97 -14.04 -2.85 -1.87
N ALA A 98 -13.35 -3.91 -1.43
CA ALA A 98 -13.62 -4.58 -0.17
C ALA A 98 -13.02 -3.86 1.04
N GLY A 99 -12.12 -2.89 0.85
CA GLY A 99 -11.26 -2.39 1.92
C GLY A 99 -10.46 -3.52 2.57
N ALA A 100 -10.06 -4.53 1.78
CA ALA A 100 -9.43 -5.74 2.25
C ALA A 100 -7.90 -5.70 2.07
N PRO A 101 -7.12 -6.21 3.02
CA PRO A 101 -5.69 -6.40 2.82
C PRO A 101 -5.44 -7.30 1.60
N PHE A 102 -4.51 -6.90 0.74
CA PHE A 102 -4.23 -7.58 -0.51
C PHE A 102 -2.73 -7.78 -0.73
N VAL A 103 -2.36 -9.01 -1.10
CA VAL A 103 -1.00 -9.36 -1.52
C VAL A 103 -1.06 -10.13 -2.83
N LYS A 104 -0.20 -9.74 -3.76
CA LYS A 104 0.09 -10.49 -4.98
C LYS A 104 1.41 -11.22 -4.80
N VAL A 105 1.39 -12.53 -5.05
CA VAL A 105 2.56 -13.40 -5.05
C VAL A 105 2.64 -14.18 -6.36
N GLU A 106 3.83 -14.61 -6.73
CA GLU A 106 4.06 -15.47 -7.89
C GLU A 106 4.45 -16.86 -7.39
N ALA A 107 3.74 -17.89 -7.84
CA ALA A 107 3.98 -19.27 -7.40
C ALA A 107 5.42 -19.75 -7.66
N THR A 108 6.03 -19.25 -8.73
CA THR A 108 7.41 -19.57 -9.15
C THR A 108 8.50 -19.03 -8.20
N LYS A 109 8.17 -18.08 -7.30
CA LYS A 109 9.13 -17.54 -6.32
C LYS A 109 9.27 -18.41 -5.08
N TYR A 110 8.40 -19.41 -4.93
CA TYR A 110 8.43 -20.31 -3.79
C TYR A 110 9.20 -21.57 -4.10
N THR A 111 9.85 -22.10 -3.08
CA THR A 111 10.58 -23.36 -3.15
C THR A 111 10.07 -24.30 -2.07
N GLU A 112 10.19 -25.60 -2.32
CA GLU A 112 9.89 -26.64 -1.32
C GLU A 112 10.67 -26.41 -0.04
N VAL A 113 10.08 -26.71 1.11
CA VAL A 113 10.71 -26.59 2.42
C VAL A 113 12.06 -27.34 2.47
N GLY A 114 13.12 -26.63 2.82
CA GLY A 114 14.48 -27.16 2.88
C GLY A 114 15.39 -26.78 1.70
N TYR A 115 14.86 -26.16 0.66
CA TYR A 115 15.63 -25.58 -0.45
C TYR A 115 15.84 -24.07 -0.28
N VAL A 116 16.87 -23.54 -0.96
CA VAL A 116 17.14 -22.10 -0.96
C VAL A 116 16.07 -21.39 -1.77
N GLY A 117 15.24 -20.60 -1.11
CA GLY A 117 14.15 -19.85 -1.73
C GLY A 117 13.20 -19.26 -0.67
N ARG A 118 12.09 -18.75 -1.14
CA ARG A 118 11.09 -18.14 -0.28
C ARG A 118 10.11 -19.20 0.21
N ASP A 119 9.88 -19.29 1.52
CA ASP A 119 8.85 -20.20 2.05
C ASP A 119 7.43 -19.69 1.74
N VAL A 120 6.48 -20.60 1.65
CA VAL A 120 5.08 -20.29 1.31
C VAL A 120 4.37 -19.51 2.42
N GLU A 121 4.76 -19.65 3.68
CA GLU A 121 4.19 -18.88 4.79
C GLU A 121 4.47 -17.38 4.67
N SER A 122 5.54 -17.01 3.94
CA SER A 122 5.87 -15.61 3.72
C SER A 122 4.74 -14.83 3.03
N MET A 123 3.88 -15.47 2.20
CA MET A 123 2.71 -14.78 1.63
C MET A 123 1.72 -14.31 2.69
N VAL A 124 1.59 -15.08 3.77
CA VAL A 124 0.71 -14.73 4.90
C VAL A 124 1.35 -13.64 5.75
N ARG A 125 2.67 -13.71 5.96
CA ARG A 125 3.42 -12.65 6.65
C ARG A 125 3.32 -11.32 5.89
N ASP A 126 3.48 -11.35 4.56
CA ASP A 126 3.30 -10.17 3.70
C ASP A 126 1.87 -9.61 3.77
N LEU A 127 0.85 -10.47 3.87
CA LEU A 127 -0.53 -10.05 4.03
C LEU A 127 -0.76 -9.30 5.36
N VAL A 128 -0.15 -9.77 6.46
CA VAL A 128 -0.21 -9.07 7.75
C VAL A 128 0.46 -7.71 7.67
N GLU A 129 1.65 -7.63 7.03
CA GLU A 129 2.35 -6.35 6.82
C GLU A 129 1.51 -5.36 5.98
N ALA A 130 0.89 -5.85 4.91
CA ALA A 130 -0.01 -5.03 4.09
C ALA A 130 -1.22 -4.54 4.91
N SER A 131 -1.77 -5.40 5.77
CA SER A 131 -2.88 -5.05 6.66
C SER A 131 -2.47 -4.01 7.70
N ILE A 132 -1.27 -4.13 8.30
CA ILE A 132 -0.76 -3.16 9.28
C ILE A 132 -0.62 -1.78 8.64
N ARG A 133 -0.02 -1.70 7.45
CA ARG A 133 0.11 -0.43 6.72
C ARG A 133 -1.25 0.19 6.46
N MET A 134 -2.22 -0.59 5.98
CA MET A 134 -3.57 -0.12 5.69
C MET A 134 -4.27 0.42 6.95
N VAL A 135 -4.25 -0.33 8.05
CA VAL A 135 -4.88 0.10 9.32
C VAL A 135 -4.16 1.30 9.92
N GLN A 136 -2.83 1.36 9.81
CA GLN A 136 -2.03 2.48 10.27
C GLN A 136 -2.36 3.76 9.50
N GLU A 137 -2.48 3.70 8.18
CA GLU A 137 -2.87 4.83 7.33
C GLU A 137 -4.28 5.34 7.71
N GLU A 138 -5.23 4.43 7.91
CA GLU A 138 -6.58 4.78 8.37
C GLU A 138 -6.54 5.49 9.73
N ARG A 139 -5.76 4.96 10.70
CA ARG A 139 -5.64 5.56 12.03
C ARG A 139 -4.92 6.91 12.02
N GLN A 140 -3.91 7.07 11.16
CA GLN A 140 -3.23 8.35 10.98
C GLN A 140 -4.18 9.41 10.40
N GLU A 141 -5.03 9.04 9.44
CA GLU A 141 -6.03 9.98 8.92
C GLU A 141 -7.08 10.35 9.99
N ASP A 142 -7.52 9.38 10.82
CA ASP A 142 -8.43 9.62 11.94
C ASP A 142 -7.90 10.66 12.95
N VAL A 143 -6.58 10.64 13.21
CA VAL A 143 -5.94 11.53 14.19
C VAL A 143 -5.33 12.78 13.56
N ARG A 144 -5.35 12.92 12.24
CA ARG A 144 -4.69 13.99 11.48
C ARG A 144 -5.03 15.40 11.97
N GLU A 145 -6.33 15.70 12.17
CA GLU A 145 -6.74 17.03 12.66
C GLU A 145 -6.17 17.32 14.05
N ALA A 146 -6.11 16.31 14.93
CA ALA A 146 -5.55 16.45 16.27
C ALA A 146 -4.02 16.60 16.22
N ALA A 147 -3.36 15.86 15.36
CA ALA A 147 -1.93 15.93 15.14
C ALA A 147 -1.51 17.28 14.53
N ASP A 148 -2.25 17.77 13.53
CA ASP A 148 -2.04 19.11 12.95
C ASP A 148 -2.20 20.22 14.01
N ALA A 149 -3.20 20.13 14.87
CA ALA A 149 -3.40 21.09 15.96
C ALA A 149 -2.24 21.04 16.98
N ALA A 150 -1.78 19.85 17.36
CA ALA A 150 -0.64 19.69 18.27
C ALA A 150 0.67 20.20 17.62
N ALA A 151 0.87 19.98 16.33
CA ALA A 151 2.02 20.48 15.59
C ALA A 151 2.06 22.04 15.59
N VAL A 152 0.90 22.68 15.39
CA VAL A 152 0.78 24.15 15.46
C VAL A 152 1.16 24.65 16.86
N GLU A 153 0.71 24.00 17.92
CA GLU A 153 1.09 24.37 19.29
C GLU A 153 2.61 24.27 19.52
N ARG A 154 3.25 23.19 19.01
CA ARG A 154 4.73 23.05 19.09
C ARG A 154 5.46 24.16 18.34
N ILE A 155 4.92 24.59 17.19
CA ILE A 155 5.50 25.72 16.43
C ILE A 155 5.35 27.02 17.22
N ILE A 156 4.19 27.25 17.83
CA ILE A 156 3.97 28.44 18.68
C ILE A 156 4.96 28.45 19.85
N ASP A 157 5.22 27.29 20.47
CA ASP A 157 6.21 27.15 21.55
C ASP A 157 7.64 27.43 21.09
N LEU A 158 7.95 27.24 19.80
CA LEU A 158 9.25 27.59 19.22
C LEU A 158 9.35 29.07 18.83
N LEU A 159 8.25 29.65 18.35
CA LEU A 159 8.21 31.05 17.92
C LEU A 159 8.09 32.02 19.12
N HIS A 160 7.40 31.60 20.19
CA HIS A 160 7.06 32.38 21.40
C HIS A 160 7.34 31.55 22.66
N PRO A 161 8.61 31.24 22.97
CA PRO A 161 8.98 30.40 24.11
C PRO A 161 8.55 31.04 25.48
N GLU A 162 8.39 32.35 25.50
CA GLU A 162 7.92 33.11 26.68
C GLU A 162 6.46 32.82 27.06
N THR A 163 5.67 32.32 26.09
CA THR A 163 4.24 32.03 26.30
C THR A 163 3.99 30.55 26.67
N ARG A 164 5.05 29.77 26.79
CA ARG A 164 4.94 28.32 27.09
C ARG A 164 4.38 28.14 28.50
N PRO A 165 3.27 27.40 28.69
CA PRO A 165 2.76 27.10 30.00
C PRO A 165 3.83 26.32 30.78
N PRO A 166 3.98 26.59 32.10
CA PRO A 166 4.94 25.88 32.92
C PRO A 166 4.63 24.37 32.82
N SER A 167 5.56 23.63 32.24
CA SER A 167 5.45 22.18 32.15
C SER A 167 5.32 21.65 33.56
N ALA A 168 4.23 20.92 33.84
CA ALA A 168 4.14 20.14 35.08
C ALA A 168 5.34 19.19 35.07
N ALA A 169 6.32 19.50 35.93
CA ALA A 169 7.54 18.71 36.03
C ALA A 169 7.13 17.28 36.32
N GLN A 170 7.35 16.40 35.34
CA GLN A 170 7.18 14.98 35.55
C GLN A 170 8.15 14.59 36.69
N PRO A 171 7.71 13.83 37.68
CA PRO A 171 8.57 13.38 38.77
C PRO A 171 9.49 12.25 38.29
N MET A 172 10.47 12.61 37.43
CA MET A 172 11.52 11.68 36.99
C MET A 172 12.51 11.35 38.12
N ASN A 173 12.42 12.02 39.26
CA ASN A 173 13.35 11.82 40.40
C ASN A 173 12.95 10.68 41.33
N ALA A 174 11.70 10.20 41.32
CA ALA A 174 11.30 9.13 42.25
C ALA A 174 11.89 7.77 41.85
N PHE A 175 11.99 7.46 40.57
CA PHE A 175 12.57 6.20 40.10
C PHE A 175 14.09 6.19 40.21
N ALA A 176 14.76 7.29 39.93
CA ALA A 176 16.21 7.42 40.10
C ALA A 176 16.62 7.39 41.58
N GLN A 177 15.81 7.92 42.48
CA GLN A 177 16.05 7.81 43.94
C GLN A 177 15.81 6.39 44.45
N THR A 178 14.85 5.67 43.93
CA THR A 178 14.58 4.27 44.30
C THR A 178 15.66 3.31 43.77
N LEU A 179 16.19 3.52 42.56
CA LEU A 179 17.32 2.76 42.06
C LEU A 179 18.63 3.05 42.85
N GLY A 180 18.86 4.31 43.22
CA GLY A 180 20.01 4.72 44.02
C GLY A 180 20.03 4.08 45.43
N SER A 181 18.85 3.80 45.99
CA SER A 181 18.74 3.11 47.31
C SER A 181 18.91 1.59 47.24
N ILE A 182 18.72 0.97 46.06
CA ILE A 182 18.85 -0.48 45.85
C ILE A 182 20.30 -0.88 45.53
N PHE A 183 21.07 0.00 44.87
CA PHE A 183 22.47 -0.22 44.52
C PHE A 183 23.42 0.56 45.45
N GLY A 184 23.24 0.36 46.74
CA GLY A 184 23.89 1.08 47.83
C GLY A 184 25.41 1.12 47.79
N SER A 185 25.84 2.21 48.37
CA SER A 185 27.12 2.50 49.04
C SER A 185 28.26 3.06 48.21
N GLY A 186 28.60 4.28 48.60
CA GLY A 186 29.99 4.68 48.76
C GLY A 186 30.52 5.73 47.79
N TYR A 187 30.00 6.98 47.85
CA TYR A 187 30.86 8.14 47.63
C TYR A 187 30.31 9.34 48.40
N GLN A 188 31.12 9.85 49.32
CA GLN A 188 30.88 11.05 50.08
C GLN A 188 30.84 12.31 49.18
N GLN A 189 29.79 13.10 49.32
CA GLN A 189 29.61 14.38 48.66
C GLN A 189 30.45 15.47 49.41
N PRO A 190 31.20 16.32 48.71
CA PRO A 190 31.69 17.56 49.30
C PRO A 190 30.58 18.63 49.37
N ALA A 191 30.60 19.38 50.45
CA ALA A 191 29.63 20.36 50.86
C ALA A 191 29.34 21.45 49.81
N ALA A 192 28.08 21.75 49.66
CA ALA A 192 27.54 22.82 48.81
C ALA A 192 27.90 24.23 49.36
N ALA A 193 28.48 25.03 48.51
CA ALA A 193 28.60 26.47 48.71
C ALA A 193 27.25 27.14 48.42
N THR A 194 26.79 27.89 49.38
CA THR A 194 25.62 28.79 49.29
C THR A 194 25.84 29.88 48.25
N ALA A 195 25.12 29.82 47.14
CA ALA A 195 24.98 30.93 46.19
C ALA A 195 23.72 31.74 46.51
N GLN A 196 23.95 33.01 46.80
CA GLN A 196 22.94 34.02 47.09
C GLN A 196 21.97 34.22 45.93
N THR A 197 20.67 34.14 46.22
CA THR A 197 19.58 34.48 45.32
C THR A 197 19.47 36.01 45.23
N GLY A 198 19.83 36.54 44.04
CA GLY A 198 19.35 37.85 43.62
C GLY A 198 17.93 37.71 43.02
N PRO A 199 17.04 38.70 43.18
CA PRO A 199 15.69 38.60 42.61
C PRO A 199 15.73 38.81 41.12
N ALA A 200 15.56 37.71 40.36
CA ALA A 200 15.19 37.80 38.95
C ALA A 200 13.72 38.24 38.89
N THR A 201 13.46 39.47 38.50
CA THR A 201 12.16 39.96 38.09
C THR A 201 11.67 39.18 36.86
N ALA A 202 11.06 38.03 37.10
CA ALA A 202 10.22 37.40 36.12
C ALA A 202 8.91 38.20 36.04
N THR A 203 8.80 39.02 35.01
CA THR A 203 7.54 39.67 34.62
C THR A 203 6.63 38.56 34.14
N SER A 204 5.83 37.99 35.04
CA SER A 204 4.76 37.07 34.65
C SER A 204 3.67 37.92 33.98
N ALA A 205 3.61 37.87 32.66
CA ALA A 205 2.49 38.40 31.92
C ALA A 205 1.18 37.79 32.46
N ALA A 206 0.13 38.63 32.59
CA ALA A 206 -1.16 38.15 33.07
C ALA A 206 -1.68 37.00 32.19
N PRO A 207 -2.37 35.99 32.77
CA PRO A 207 -2.81 34.81 32.01
C PRO A 207 -3.63 35.11 30.75
N ASP A 208 -4.33 36.24 30.73
CA ASP A 208 -5.14 36.69 29.58
C ASP A 208 -4.28 37.24 28.41
N GLU A 209 -3.19 37.96 28.71
CA GLU A 209 -2.28 38.49 27.68
C GLU A 209 -1.52 37.36 26.98
N THR A 210 -1.03 36.39 27.73
CA THR A 210 -0.35 35.22 27.21
C THR A 210 -1.26 34.41 26.26
N ARG A 211 -2.51 34.25 26.62
CA ARG A 211 -3.53 33.58 25.84
C ARG A 211 -3.83 34.31 24.53
N SER A 212 -3.96 35.64 24.58
CA SER A 212 -4.20 36.49 23.40
C SER A 212 -3.03 36.40 22.40
N VAL A 213 -1.78 36.41 22.88
CA VAL A 213 -0.58 36.28 22.03
C VAL A 213 -0.55 34.90 21.35
N ARG A 214 -0.83 33.81 22.08
CA ARG A 214 -0.88 32.46 21.50
C ARG A 214 -1.99 32.32 20.47
N ASP A 215 -3.17 32.86 20.69
CA ASP A 215 -4.30 32.80 19.74
C ASP A 215 -3.99 33.63 18.47
N GLY A 216 -3.31 34.76 18.59
CA GLY A 216 -2.79 35.54 17.47
C GLY A 216 -1.75 34.75 16.67
N ALA A 217 -0.72 34.22 17.33
CA ALA A 217 0.32 33.40 16.72
C ALA A 217 -0.26 32.13 16.00
N ARG A 218 -1.26 31.50 16.64
CA ARG A 218 -1.97 30.36 16.02
C ARG A 218 -2.65 30.76 14.71
N SER A 219 -3.32 31.89 14.68
CA SER A 219 -3.96 32.42 13.48
C SER A 219 -2.95 32.71 12.37
N ASP A 220 -1.81 33.28 12.72
CA ASP A 220 -0.76 33.64 11.78
C ASP A 220 -0.03 32.43 11.21
N VAL A 221 0.25 31.39 12.04
CA VAL A 221 0.79 30.10 11.59
C VAL A 221 -0.20 29.40 10.66
N LEU A 222 -1.49 29.41 10.96
CA LEU A 222 -2.52 28.79 10.12
C LEU A 222 -2.73 29.51 8.79
N ARG A 223 -2.46 30.81 8.73
CA ARG A 223 -2.49 31.64 7.50
C ARG A 223 -1.20 31.54 6.68
N GLY A 224 -0.17 30.87 7.19
CA GLY A 224 1.11 30.71 6.52
C GLY A 224 2.02 31.95 6.62
N PHE A 225 1.75 32.90 7.53
CA PHE A 225 2.54 34.12 7.67
C PHE A 225 4.02 33.85 8.02
N TYR A 226 4.28 32.74 8.72
CA TYR A 226 5.61 32.33 9.13
C TYR A 226 6.23 31.22 8.26
N ASP A 227 5.58 30.77 7.18
CA ASP A 227 5.94 29.56 6.42
C ASP A 227 7.41 29.53 5.95
N VAL A 228 7.96 30.67 5.53
CA VAL A 228 9.35 30.80 5.07
C VAL A 228 10.36 31.06 6.18
N ARG A 229 9.91 31.31 7.42
CA ARG A 229 10.79 31.57 8.56
C ARG A 229 11.53 30.28 8.94
N LEU A 230 12.84 30.41 9.19
CA LEU A 230 13.68 29.28 9.62
C LEU A 230 13.56 29.10 11.14
N VAL A 231 13.41 27.86 11.57
CA VAL A 231 13.38 27.44 12.98
C VAL A 231 14.29 26.24 13.17
N ASP A 232 14.92 26.17 14.35
CA ASP A 232 15.72 25.01 14.73
C ASP A 232 14.81 23.99 15.43
N ILE A 233 14.69 22.80 14.87
CA ILE A 233 13.89 21.71 15.41
C ILE A 233 14.77 20.55 15.85
N GLU A 234 14.36 19.82 16.89
CA GLU A 234 14.95 18.55 17.28
C GLU A 234 14.12 17.42 16.68
N VAL A 235 14.72 16.66 15.75
CA VAL A 235 14.11 15.50 15.10
C VAL A 235 14.73 14.24 15.65
N GLU A 236 13.91 13.24 15.99
CA GLU A 236 14.37 11.90 16.35
C GLU A 236 14.78 11.13 15.10
N GLU A 237 16.06 10.89 14.91
CA GLU A 237 16.57 10.02 13.85
C GLU A 237 16.67 8.59 14.34
N SER A 238 16.00 7.67 13.65
CA SER A 238 16.23 6.23 13.83
C SER A 238 17.63 5.92 13.32
N GLN A 239 18.53 5.47 14.20
CA GLN A 239 19.85 5.03 13.78
C GLN A 239 19.70 3.74 12.97
N GLN A 240 19.88 3.86 11.66
CA GLN A 240 20.18 2.71 10.83
C GLN A 240 21.66 2.35 11.05
N PHE A 241 21.91 1.21 11.67
CA PHE A 241 23.27 0.71 11.76
C PHE A 241 23.79 0.40 10.37
N PRO A 242 25.02 0.86 10.02
CA PRO A 242 25.66 0.42 8.79
C PRO A 242 25.81 -1.12 8.83
N PRO A 243 25.52 -1.82 7.72
CA PRO A 243 25.56 -3.30 7.68
C PRO A 243 26.92 -3.94 8.05
N GLY A 244 27.96 -3.16 8.28
CA GLY A 244 29.31 -3.64 8.61
C GLY A 244 29.68 -3.61 10.09
N MET A 245 28.84 -3.10 11.01
CA MET A 245 29.24 -2.94 12.42
C MET A 245 28.90 -4.14 13.30
N ILE A 246 28.11 -5.09 12.78
CA ILE A 246 27.87 -6.39 13.41
C ILE A 246 28.78 -7.44 12.72
N GLY A 247 30.08 -7.16 12.72
CA GLY A 247 31.07 -8.07 12.19
C GLY A 247 31.20 -9.28 13.11
N GLY A 248 30.75 -10.45 12.67
CA GLY A 248 31.02 -11.73 13.32
C GLY A 248 29.87 -12.75 13.37
N MET A 249 28.67 -12.42 12.90
CA MET A 249 27.59 -13.41 12.85
C MET A 249 27.26 -13.76 11.39
N ASP A 250 27.30 -15.07 11.12
CA ASP A 250 27.04 -15.69 9.83
C ASP A 250 25.63 -15.31 9.32
N PRO A 251 25.47 -14.74 8.09
CA PRO A 251 24.18 -14.37 7.53
C PRO A 251 23.20 -15.53 7.34
N SER A 252 23.68 -16.78 7.47
CA SER A 252 22.87 -18.00 7.30
C SER A 252 21.97 -18.33 8.49
N MET A 253 22.17 -17.73 9.65
CA MET A 253 21.31 -17.87 10.81
C MET A 253 20.28 -16.75 10.90
N GLY A 254 19.26 -16.74 10.09
CA GLY A 254 18.04 -15.93 9.99
C GLY A 254 17.61 -14.89 11.06
N GLY A 255 18.49 -14.49 11.97
CA GLY A 255 18.18 -13.63 13.12
C GLY A 255 18.76 -12.21 13.08
N GLY A 256 19.47 -11.82 12.02
CA GLY A 256 20.21 -10.54 12.01
C GLY A 256 19.35 -9.28 11.95
N GLN A 257 18.17 -9.34 11.33
CA GLN A 257 17.26 -8.20 11.22
C GLN A 257 16.42 -8.00 12.49
N ASP A 258 15.92 -9.08 13.09
CA ASP A 258 15.15 -9.03 14.33
C ASP A 258 15.98 -8.55 15.53
N MET A 259 17.27 -8.90 15.57
CA MET A 259 18.17 -8.44 16.64
C MET A 259 18.51 -6.96 16.52
N SER A 260 18.60 -6.42 15.30
CA SER A 260 18.84 -4.99 15.08
C SER A 260 17.61 -4.13 15.45
N GLU A 261 16.39 -4.63 15.22
CA GLU A 261 15.15 -3.97 15.66
C GLU A 261 14.98 -4.05 17.19
N MET A 262 15.32 -5.17 17.79
CA MET A 262 15.24 -5.36 19.25
C MET A 262 16.27 -4.49 20.00
N LEU A 263 17.48 -4.37 19.49
CA LEU A 263 18.53 -3.48 20.03
C LEU A 263 18.24 -1.99 19.72
N GLY A 264 17.65 -1.68 18.57
CA GLY A 264 17.24 -0.32 18.21
C GLY A 264 16.17 0.26 19.14
N GLY A 265 15.33 -0.58 19.75
CA GLY A 265 14.33 -0.17 20.74
C GLY A 265 14.90 0.13 22.13
N LEU A 266 16.09 -0.38 22.45
CA LEU A 266 16.75 -0.19 23.76
C LEU A 266 17.72 1.00 23.81
N LEU A 267 18.12 1.52 22.63
CA LEU A 267 19.05 2.65 22.58
C LEU A 267 18.28 3.97 22.57
N PRO A 268 18.76 5.00 23.29
CA PRO A 268 18.15 6.31 23.24
C PRO A 268 18.25 6.86 21.81
N LYS A 269 17.11 7.22 21.21
CA LYS A 269 17.04 7.84 19.90
C LYS A 269 17.90 9.10 19.88
N LYS A 270 18.79 9.22 18.91
CA LYS A 270 19.65 10.39 18.76
C LYS A 270 18.80 11.56 18.29
N LYS A 271 18.72 12.61 19.09
CA LYS A 271 18.09 13.89 18.68
C LYS A 271 19.10 14.68 17.85
N THR A 272 18.74 14.93 16.60
CA THR A 272 19.54 15.76 15.68
C THR A 272 18.85 17.09 15.49
N ARG A 273 19.59 18.20 15.65
CA ARG A 273 19.06 19.54 15.38
C ARG A 273 19.13 19.80 13.88
N LYS A 274 17.96 20.15 13.31
CA LYS A 274 17.84 20.53 11.90
C LYS A 274 17.22 21.94 11.83
N ARG A 275 17.78 22.76 10.93
CA ARG A 275 17.25 24.08 10.64
C ARG A 275 16.38 23.99 9.39
N VAL A 276 15.07 24.21 9.58
CA VAL A 276 14.05 24.02 8.53
C VAL A 276 13.09 25.21 8.54
N THR A 277 12.31 25.35 7.47
CA THR A 277 11.23 26.34 7.43
C THR A 277 10.07 25.94 8.36
N VAL A 278 9.27 26.92 8.80
CA VAL A 278 8.08 26.66 9.63
C VAL A 278 7.09 25.73 8.90
N ALA A 279 6.93 25.88 7.58
CA ALA A 279 6.09 25.00 6.78
C ALA A 279 6.57 23.53 6.85
N GLU A 280 7.88 23.31 6.77
CA GLU A 280 8.48 21.97 6.87
C GLU A 280 8.43 21.45 8.30
N ALA A 281 8.74 22.28 9.30
CA ALA A 281 8.62 21.95 10.71
C ALA A 281 7.20 21.50 11.08
N ARG A 282 6.18 22.19 10.55
CA ARG A 282 4.77 21.83 10.74
C ARG A 282 4.46 20.42 10.21
N ARG A 283 4.99 20.09 9.03
CA ARG A 283 4.79 18.73 8.46
C ARG A 283 5.48 17.65 9.29
N ILE A 284 6.72 17.90 9.73
CA ILE A 284 7.48 16.97 10.58
C ILE A 284 6.75 16.76 11.92
N PHE A 285 6.37 17.84 12.59
CA PHE A 285 5.67 17.73 13.87
C PHE A 285 4.29 17.10 13.75
N ALA A 286 3.53 17.36 12.68
CA ALA A 286 2.25 16.71 12.46
C ALA A 286 2.44 15.19 12.30
N GLN A 287 3.48 14.75 11.60
CA GLN A 287 3.80 13.33 11.44
C GLN A 287 4.23 12.69 12.78
N GLU A 288 5.08 13.35 13.56
CA GLU A 288 5.48 12.87 14.89
C GLU A 288 4.28 12.78 15.86
N GLU A 289 3.43 13.80 15.89
CA GLU A 289 2.25 13.81 16.77
C GLU A 289 1.22 12.75 16.32
N ALA A 290 1.03 12.55 15.01
CA ALA A 290 0.18 11.48 14.50
C ALA A 290 0.69 10.10 14.95
N GLN A 291 2.02 9.87 14.90
CA GLN A 291 2.61 8.61 15.38
C GLN A 291 2.42 8.41 16.91
N LYS A 292 2.47 9.46 17.71
CA LYS A 292 2.24 9.37 19.16
C LYS A 292 0.77 9.12 19.52
N LEU A 293 -0.17 9.65 18.70
CA LEU A 293 -1.60 9.53 18.94
C LEU A 293 -2.16 8.16 18.50
N VAL A 294 -1.44 7.43 17.63
CA VAL A 294 -1.84 6.11 17.15
C VAL A 294 -1.36 5.03 18.13
N ASP A 295 -2.32 4.27 18.67
CA ASP A 295 -2.02 3.05 19.45
C ASP A 295 -1.58 1.91 18.51
N MET A 296 -0.27 1.70 18.40
CA MET A 296 0.30 0.67 17.52
C MET A 296 -0.09 -0.76 17.93
N ASP A 297 -0.38 -1.02 19.20
CA ASP A 297 -0.82 -2.36 19.61
C ASP A 297 -2.27 -2.62 19.23
N ALA A 298 -3.12 -1.59 19.27
CA ALA A 298 -4.47 -1.67 18.71
C ALA A 298 -4.44 -1.84 17.18
N VAL A 299 -3.53 -1.14 16.49
CA VAL A 299 -3.30 -1.29 15.04
C VAL A 299 -2.91 -2.73 14.70
N LYS A 300 -1.93 -3.33 15.40
CA LYS A 300 -1.49 -4.71 15.17
C LYS A 300 -2.61 -5.72 15.37
N ARG A 301 -3.35 -5.62 16.48
CA ARG A 301 -4.50 -6.52 16.76
C ARG A 301 -5.55 -6.44 15.68
N GLU A 302 -5.95 -5.24 15.29
CA GLU A 302 -6.95 -5.03 14.24
C GLU A 302 -6.44 -5.50 12.87
N ALA A 303 -5.18 -5.25 12.55
CA ALA A 303 -4.56 -5.70 11.30
C ALA A 303 -4.53 -7.22 11.17
N ILE A 304 -4.11 -7.94 12.23
CA ILE A 304 -4.12 -9.41 12.25
C ILE A 304 -5.56 -9.93 12.07
N ARG A 305 -6.52 -9.34 12.75
CA ARG A 305 -7.93 -9.71 12.62
C ARG A 305 -8.42 -9.50 11.17
N ARG A 306 -8.16 -8.33 10.58
CA ARG A 306 -8.57 -8.03 9.19
C ARG A 306 -7.86 -8.92 8.17
N ALA A 307 -6.56 -9.18 8.36
CA ALA A 307 -5.81 -10.09 7.48
C ALA A 307 -6.40 -11.50 7.52
N GLY A 308 -6.72 -12.04 8.70
CA GLY A 308 -7.28 -13.37 8.86
C GLY A 308 -8.73 -13.50 8.39
N GLU A 309 -9.59 -12.50 8.63
CA GLU A 309 -11.01 -12.55 8.27
C GLU A 309 -11.31 -12.06 6.85
N ASN A 310 -10.59 -11.03 6.38
CA ASN A 310 -10.90 -10.30 5.15
C ASN A 310 -9.74 -10.27 4.15
N GLY A 311 -8.58 -10.85 4.47
CA GLY A 311 -7.42 -10.86 3.60
C GLY A 311 -7.67 -11.54 2.25
N ILE A 312 -6.98 -11.07 1.22
CA ILE A 312 -7.00 -11.63 -0.13
C ILE A 312 -5.56 -11.88 -0.56
N ILE A 313 -5.25 -13.14 -0.90
CA ILE A 313 -3.95 -13.51 -1.47
C ILE A 313 -4.19 -13.91 -2.93
N PHE A 314 -3.53 -13.21 -3.83
CA PHE A 314 -3.53 -13.52 -5.25
C PHE A 314 -2.25 -14.26 -5.62
N ILE A 315 -2.39 -15.52 -6.04
CA ILE A 315 -1.28 -16.39 -6.45
C ILE A 315 -1.23 -16.39 -7.97
N ASP A 316 -0.26 -15.69 -8.54
CA ASP A 316 -0.05 -15.62 -9.99
C ASP A 316 0.81 -16.78 -10.47
N GLU A 317 0.70 -17.12 -11.74
CA GLU A 317 1.50 -18.16 -12.43
C GLU A 317 1.43 -19.54 -11.77
N ILE A 318 0.24 -19.92 -11.23
CA ILE A 318 0.05 -21.24 -10.61
C ILE A 318 0.24 -22.41 -11.62
N ASP A 319 0.02 -22.15 -12.90
CA ASP A 319 0.24 -23.08 -13.99
C ASP A 319 1.73 -23.47 -14.18
N LYS A 320 2.66 -22.65 -13.73
CA LYS A 320 4.10 -22.92 -13.82
C LYS A 320 4.58 -23.96 -12.80
N VAL A 321 3.85 -24.09 -11.68
CA VAL A 321 4.09 -25.14 -10.69
C VAL A 321 3.16 -26.36 -10.89
N ALA A 322 2.25 -26.30 -11.89
CA ALA A 322 1.46 -27.44 -12.32
C ALA A 322 2.30 -28.34 -13.24
N GLY A 323 2.09 -29.63 -13.16
CA GLY A 323 2.74 -30.62 -14.03
C GLY A 323 3.64 -31.59 -13.28
N ARG A 324 3.84 -32.76 -13.91
CA ARG A 324 4.68 -33.84 -13.38
C ARG A 324 6.16 -33.52 -13.59
N GLU A 325 6.98 -34.02 -12.70
CA GLU A 325 8.43 -33.81 -12.66
C GLU A 325 9.10 -34.09 -14.01
N GLY A 326 9.84 -33.10 -14.54
CA GLY A 326 10.90 -33.33 -15.49
C GLY A 326 12.09 -34.00 -14.78
N ARG A 327 12.75 -34.97 -15.40
CA ARG A 327 13.95 -35.65 -14.88
C ARG A 327 15.12 -34.65 -14.72
N GLY A 328 15.19 -33.95 -13.56
CA GLY A 328 16.28 -33.05 -13.24
C GLY A 328 16.31 -32.76 -11.73
N PRO A 329 17.42 -32.26 -11.15
CA PRO A 329 17.54 -31.91 -9.74
C PRO A 329 16.86 -30.56 -9.38
N ASP A 330 15.90 -30.13 -10.19
CA ASP A 330 15.16 -28.89 -9.94
C ASP A 330 14.17 -29.04 -8.77
N VAL A 331 13.91 -27.93 -8.10
CA VAL A 331 12.90 -27.79 -7.05
C VAL A 331 11.61 -28.47 -7.49
N SER A 332 11.10 -29.40 -6.68
CA SER A 332 9.90 -30.15 -7.01
C SER A 332 8.72 -29.21 -7.13
N ARG A 333 8.16 -29.08 -8.32
CA ARG A 333 6.94 -28.27 -8.58
C ARG A 333 5.76 -28.79 -7.76
N GLU A 334 5.70 -30.09 -7.57
CA GLU A 334 4.69 -30.76 -6.74
C GLU A 334 4.91 -30.43 -5.25
N GLY A 335 6.17 -30.31 -4.79
CA GLY A 335 6.51 -29.90 -3.43
C GLY A 335 5.96 -28.51 -3.09
N VAL A 336 6.13 -27.53 -3.99
CA VAL A 336 5.55 -26.20 -3.81
C VAL A 336 4.03 -26.23 -3.68
N GLN A 337 3.34 -27.06 -4.47
CA GLN A 337 1.88 -27.24 -4.36
C GLN A 337 1.48 -27.85 -3.01
N ARG A 338 2.25 -28.84 -2.52
CA ARG A 338 2.02 -29.46 -1.20
C ARG A 338 2.25 -28.51 -0.06
N ASP A 339 3.22 -27.60 -0.19
CA ASP A 339 3.50 -26.56 0.83
C ASP A 339 2.45 -25.45 0.84
N ILE A 340 1.86 -25.10 -0.33
CA ILE A 340 0.75 -24.15 -0.44
C ILE A 340 -0.54 -24.72 0.17
N LEU A 341 -0.74 -26.03 0.07
CA LEU A 341 -1.99 -26.67 0.44
C LEU A 341 -2.44 -26.41 1.88
N PRO A 342 -1.60 -26.58 2.95
CA PRO A 342 -1.99 -26.29 4.32
C PRO A 342 -2.43 -24.83 4.52
N ILE A 343 -1.78 -23.89 3.81
CA ILE A 343 -2.11 -22.47 3.90
C ILE A 343 -3.50 -22.19 3.31
N VAL A 344 -3.84 -22.85 2.19
CA VAL A 344 -5.13 -22.70 1.51
C VAL A 344 -6.24 -23.49 2.23
N GLU A 345 -5.91 -24.56 2.94
CA GLU A 345 -6.84 -25.37 3.73
C GLU A 345 -7.24 -24.72 5.06
N GLY A 346 -6.38 -23.87 5.58
CA GLY A 346 -6.51 -23.23 6.87
C GLY A 346 -5.45 -23.74 7.85
N SER A 347 -4.51 -22.88 8.16
CA SER A 347 -3.43 -23.13 9.10
C SER A 347 -3.19 -21.91 9.97
N THR A 348 -2.44 -22.10 11.05
CA THR A 348 -1.97 -21.00 11.89
C THR A 348 -0.52 -20.69 11.55
N VAL A 349 -0.29 -19.48 11.04
CA VAL A 349 1.03 -18.99 10.65
C VAL A 349 1.56 -18.02 11.71
N ALA A 350 2.79 -18.25 12.17
CA ALA A 350 3.47 -17.33 13.08
C ALA A 350 4.03 -16.13 12.31
N THR A 351 3.77 -14.92 12.83
CA THR A 351 4.34 -13.68 12.31
C THR A 351 5.01 -12.92 13.45
N LYS A 352 5.85 -11.95 13.13
CA LYS A 352 6.49 -11.07 14.15
C LYS A 352 5.49 -10.22 14.94
N HIS A 353 4.24 -10.13 14.48
CA HIS A 353 3.17 -9.36 15.13
C HIS A 353 2.16 -10.23 15.89
N GLY A 354 2.27 -11.55 15.78
CA GLY A 354 1.38 -12.53 16.38
C GLY A 354 0.97 -13.63 15.39
N ALA A 355 0.24 -14.62 15.86
CA ALA A 355 -0.24 -15.71 15.04
C ALA A 355 -1.51 -15.32 14.27
N ILE A 356 -1.62 -15.73 13.01
CA ILE A 356 -2.78 -15.54 12.14
C ILE A 356 -3.31 -16.88 11.66
N LYS A 357 -4.63 -17.01 11.60
CA LYS A 357 -5.32 -18.16 10.96
C LYS A 357 -5.71 -17.82 9.53
N THR A 358 -5.51 -18.76 8.62
CA THR A 358 -5.79 -18.56 7.20
C THR A 358 -7.14 -19.10 6.73
N ASP A 359 -7.96 -19.72 7.63
CA ASP A 359 -9.26 -20.33 7.34
C ASP A 359 -10.23 -19.45 6.55
N HIS A 360 -10.15 -18.13 6.76
CA HIS A 360 -11.07 -17.17 6.15
C HIS A 360 -10.40 -16.21 5.16
N VAL A 361 -9.10 -16.42 4.87
CA VAL A 361 -8.40 -15.73 3.79
C VAL A 361 -8.96 -16.21 2.45
N LEU A 362 -9.21 -15.31 1.52
CA LEU A 362 -9.62 -15.65 0.17
C LEU A 362 -8.37 -15.82 -0.71
N PHE A 363 -8.21 -17.01 -1.25
CA PHE A 363 -7.16 -17.27 -2.23
C PHE A 363 -7.75 -17.17 -3.64
N ILE A 364 -7.07 -16.41 -4.50
CA ILE A 364 -7.37 -16.31 -5.92
C ILE A 364 -6.12 -16.74 -6.65
N ALA A 365 -6.13 -17.93 -7.23
CA ALA A 365 -5.02 -18.40 -8.06
C ALA A 365 -5.27 -18.04 -9.52
N ALA A 366 -4.21 -17.72 -10.26
CA ALA A 366 -4.28 -17.37 -11.67
C ALA A 366 -3.18 -18.07 -12.47
N GLY A 367 -3.51 -18.53 -13.67
CA GLY A 367 -2.57 -19.14 -14.60
C GLY A 367 -3.03 -19.00 -16.04
N ALA A 368 -2.09 -19.06 -16.96
CA ALA A 368 -2.40 -19.07 -18.39
C ALA A 368 -2.82 -20.47 -18.88
N PHE A 369 -2.24 -21.52 -18.29
CA PHE A 369 -2.49 -22.92 -18.63
C PHE A 369 -2.30 -23.27 -20.11
N HIS A 370 -1.33 -22.61 -20.78
CA HIS A 370 -1.00 -22.92 -22.18
C HIS A 370 -0.28 -24.25 -22.34
N MET A 371 0.67 -24.55 -21.42
CA MET A 371 1.49 -25.76 -21.45
C MET A 371 1.02 -26.84 -20.47
N SER A 372 0.21 -26.48 -19.51
CA SER A 372 -0.38 -27.35 -18.49
C SER A 372 -1.90 -27.18 -18.48
N LYS A 373 -2.59 -28.08 -17.80
CA LYS A 373 -4.05 -28.00 -17.58
C LYS A 373 -4.34 -27.81 -16.11
N PRO A 374 -5.49 -27.24 -15.72
CA PRO A 374 -5.92 -27.20 -14.32
C PRO A 374 -5.96 -28.59 -13.65
N SER A 375 -6.15 -29.65 -14.43
CA SER A 375 -6.08 -31.04 -13.96
C SER A 375 -4.67 -31.55 -13.63
N ASP A 376 -3.64 -30.80 -13.97
CA ASP A 376 -2.24 -31.14 -13.69
C ASP A 376 -1.79 -30.62 -12.31
N LEU A 377 -2.63 -29.80 -11.64
CA LEU A 377 -2.49 -29.50 -10.22
C LEU A 377 -2.79 -30.76 -9.39
N ILE A 378 -2.19 -30.89 -8.21
CA ILE A 378 -2.51 -32.00 -7.31
C ILE A 378 -4.01 -32.02 -6.96
N PRO A 379 -4.65 -33.20 -6.84
CA PRO A 379 -6.10 -33.33 -6.65
C PRO A 379 -6.63 -32.56 -5.45
N GLU A 380 -5.86 -32.53 -4.36
CA GLU A 380 -6.21 -31.84 -3.12
C GLU A 380 -6.30 -30.32 -3.37
N LEU A 381 -5.33 -29.74 -4.08
CA LEU A 381 -5.35 -28.32 -4.42
C LEU A 381 -6.49 -27.97 -5.38
N GLN A 382 -6.78 -28.87 -6.35
CA GLN A 382 -7.95 -28.70 -7.23
C GLN A 382 -9.26 -28.62 -6.44
N GLY A 383 -9.40 -29.42 -5.39
CA GLY A 383 -10.57 -29.43 -4.49
C GLY A 383 -10.71 -28.12 -3.69
N ARG A 384 -9.59 -27.44 -3.42
CA ARG A 384 -9.58 -26.17 -2.67
C ARG A 384 -9.85 -24.94 -3.53
N PHE A 385 -9.82 -25.07 -4.88
CA PHE A 385 -10.22 -24.05 -5.83
C PHE A 385 -11.50 -24.46 -6.60
N PRO A 386 -12.66 -24.52 -5.91
CA PRO A 386 -13.89 -25.06 -6.51
C PRO A 386 -14.49 -24.11 -7.57
N ILE A 387 -14.18 -22.81 -7.52
CA ILE A 387 -14.68 -21.84 -8.49
C ILE A 387 -13.62 -21.67 -9.56
N ARG A 388 -13.92 -22.17 -10.77
CA ARG A 388 -13.06 -22.02 -11.94
C ARG A 388 -13.68 -21.01 -12.87
N VAL A 389 -12.89 -20.04 -13.31
CA VAL A 389 -13.35 -18.98 -14.21
C VAL A 389 -12.36 -18.84 -15.35
N GLU A 390 -12.87 -18.97 -16.55
CA GLU A 390 -12.12 -18.73 -17.77
C GLU A 390 -12.27 -17.25 -18.16
N LEU A 391 -11.14 -16.63 -18.50
CA LEU A 391 -11.05 -15.29 -19.03
C LEU A 391 -10.75 -15.40 -20.53
N ASP A 392 -11.55 -14.70 -21.30
CA ASP A 392 -11.43 -14.71 -22.76
C ASP A 392 -10.25 -13.84 -23.22
N SER A 393 -9.69 -14.18 -24.37
CA SER A 393 -8.75 -13.31 -25.09
C SER A 393 -9.44 -12.01 -25.46
N LEU A 394 -8.70 -10.91 -25.43
CA LEU A 394 -9.22 -9.59 -25.78
C LEU A 394 -9.40 -9.47 -27.30
N SER A 395 -10.51 -8.90 -27.73
CA SER A 395 -10.81 -8.54 -29.12
C SER A 395 -10.27 -7.15 -29.46
N VAL A 396 -10.31 -6.79 -30.76
CA VAL A 396 -9.99 -5.43 -31.22
C VAL A 396 -10.89 -4.39 -30.55
N ASP A 397 -12.18 -4.69 -30.39
CA ASP A 397 -13.14 -3.81 -29.74
C ASP A 397 -12.83 -3.63 -28.23
N ASP A 398 -12.33 -4.71 -27.57
CA ASP A 398 -11.86 -4.62 -26.18
C ASP A 398 -10.62 -3.73 -26.08
N PHE A 399 -9.65 -3.85 -27.00
CA PHE A 399 -8.47 -2.98 -27.05
C PHE A 399 -8.85 -1.52 -27.26
N GLU A 400 -9.76 -1.22 -28.18
CA GLU A 400 -10.28 0.13 -28.40
C GLU A 400 -10.96 0.68 -27.14
N THR A 401 -11.75 -0.16 -26.48
CA THR A 401 -12.39 0.18 -25.21
C THR A 401 -11.37 0.44 -24.09
N ILE A 402 -10.32 -0.40 -23.98
CA ILE A 402 -9.23 -0.22 -23.00
C ILE A 402 -8.47 1.10 -23.22
N LEU A 403 -8.31 1.51 -24.47
CA LEU A 403 -7.63 2.75 -24.81
C LEU A 403 -8.45 4.00 -24.43
N THR A 404 -9.79 3.90 -24.33
CA THR A 404 -10.67 5.07 -24.26
C THR A 404 -11.55 5.16 -23.02
N GLN A 405 -12.12 4.06 -22.54
CA GLN A 405 -13.20 4.09 -21.54
C GLN A 405 -12.75 4.03 -20.05
N PRO A 406 -11.72 3.27 -19.65
CA PRO A 406 -11.31 3.24 -18.25
C PRO A 406 -10.92 4.62 -17.73
N ARG A 407 -11.16 4.89 -16.44
CA ARG A 407 -10.75 6.16 -15.80
C ARG A 407 -9.26 6.48 -15.94
N ASN A 408 -8.46 5.45 -16.12
CA ASN A 408 -7.02 5.51 -16.33
C ASN A 408 -6.66 5.00 -17.73
N ALA A 409 -7.45 5.32 -18.74
CA ALA A 409 -7.17 4.96 -20.13
C ALA A 409 -5.75 5.39 -20.53
N LEU A 410 -5.06 4.55 -21.30
CA LEU A 410 -3.68 4.81 -21.69
C LEU A 410 -3.53 6.11 -22.48
N THR A 411 -4.47 6.41 -23.35
CA THR A 411 -4.51 7.67 -24.13
C THR A 411 -4.51 8.89 -23.21
N GLU A 412 -5.30 8.86 -22.12
CA GLU A 412 -5.35 9.96 -21.15
C GLU A 412 -4.06 10.06 -20.31
N GLN A 413 -3.42 8.93 -20.03
CA GLN A 413 -2.11 8.94 -19.34
C GLN A 413 -1.03 9.62 -20.19
N TYR A 414 -0.93 9.29 -21.49
CA TYR A 414 0.05 9.90 -22.38
C TYR A 414 -0.26 11.39 -22.67
N LYS A 415 -1.54 11.77 -22.81
CA LYS A 415 -1.93 13.17 -22.89
C LYS A 415 -1.46 13.96 -21.67
N ALA A 416 -1.69 13.41 -20.47
CA ALA A 416 -1.29 14.07 -19.24
C ALA A 416 0.25 14.14 -19.10
N LEU A 417 0.96 13.06 -19.48
CA LEU A 417 2.41 12.98 -19.39
C LEU A 417 3.09 14.02 -20.30
N LEU A 418 2.74 14.03 -21.58
CA LEU A 418 3.32 14.95 -22.56
C LEU A 418 2.83 16.40 -22.36
N GLY A 419 1.64 16.55 -21.81
CA GLY A 419 1.09 17.86 -21.44
C GLY A 419 1.87 18.59 -20.35
N VAL A 420 2.63 17.89 -19.50
CA VAL A 420 3.55 18.52 -18.52
C VAL A 420 4.64 19.33 -19.20
N GLU A 421 5.09 18.88 -20.39
CA GLU A 421 6.11 19.53 -21.21
C GLU A 421 5.52 20.46 -22.28
N GLY A 422 4.19 20.65 -22.26
CA GLY A 422 3.49 21.58 -23.15
C GLY A 422 3.09 20.98 -24.50
N VAL A 423 3.28 19.67 -24.72
CA VAL A 423 2.87 18.99 -25.94
C VAL A 423 1.38 18.58 -25.84
N GLU A 424 0.56 19.09 -26.74
CA GLU A 424 -0.85 18.74 -26.83
C GLU A 424 -1.06 17.54 -27.76
N VAL A 425 -1.31 16.36 -27.17
CA VAL A 425 -1.57 15.12 -27.91
C VAL A 425 -3.07 14.85 -27.95
N SER A 426 -3.60 14.61 -29.14
CA SER A 426 -4.99 14.19 -29.35
C SER A 426 -5.04 12.88 -30.14
N PHE A 427 -5.97 11.99 -29.76
CA PHE A 427 -6.18 10.71 -30.44
C PHE A 427 -7.50 10.75 -31.18
N ALA A 428 -7.45 10.60 -32.51
CA ALA A 428 -8.63 10.50 -33.34
C ALA A 428 -9.23 9.08 -33.26
N PRO A 429 -10.56 8.92 -33.43
CA PRO A 429 -11.21 7.61 -33.32
C PRO A 429 -10.67 6.56 -34.30
N ASP A 430 -10.33 6.96 -35.51
CA ASP A 430 -9.71 6.10 -36.54
C ASP A 430 -8.28 5.70 -36.16
N GLY A 431 -7.51 6.60 -35.57
CA GLY A 431 -6.20 6.31 -35.00
C GLY A 431 -6.26 5.30 -33.85
N ILE A 432 -7.21 5.45 -32.93
CA ILE A 432 -7.43 4.50 -31.84
C ILE A 432 -7.77 3.10 -32.39
N ARG A 433 -8.69 3.05 -33.38
CA ARG A 433 -9.08 1.78 -34.03
C ARG A 433 -7.89 1.10 -34.71
N GLN A 434 -7.07 1.89 -35.42
CA GLN A 434 -5.87 1.38 -36.09
C GLN A 434 -4.83 0.86 -35.09
N LEU A 435 -4.64 1.59 -33.99
CA LEU A 435 -3.74 1.21 -32.90
C LEU A 435 -4.19 -0.11 -32.25
N ALA A 436 -5.48 -0.27 -31.96
CA ALA A 436 -6.08 -1.50 -31.43
C ALA A 436 -5.87 -2.68 -32.39
N THR A 437 -6.06 -2.44 -33.69
CA THR A 437 -5.86 -3.46 -34.74
C THR A 437 -4.42 -3.92 -34.81
N TYR A 438 -3.46 -3.00 -34.80
CA TYR A 438 -2.03 -3.34 -34.80
C TYR A 438 -1.60 -4.07 -33.52
N ALA A 439 -2.07 -3.63 -32.35
CA ALA A 439 -1.77 -4.32 -31.10
C ALA A 439 -2.29 -5.78 -31.09
N MET A 440 -3.48 -6.00 -31.65
CA MET A 440 -4.02 -7.36 -31.82
C MET A 440 -3.23 -8.18 -32.81
N GLN A 441 -2.89 -7.63 -33.96
CA GLN A 441 -2.10 -8.30 -35.00
C GLN A 441 -0.73 -8.73 -34.47
N VAL A 442 -0.05 -7.87 -33.71
CA VAL A 442 1.24 -8.23 -33.08
C VAL A 442 1.08 -9.32 -32.03
N ASN A 443 -0.01 -9.30 -31.24
CA ASN A 443 -0.30 -10.37 -30.29
C ASN A 443 -0.58 -11.72 -30.98
N GLU A 444 -1.10 -11.72 -32.20
CA GLU A 444 -1.32 -12.94 -33.00
C GLU A 444 -0.02 -13.46 -33.64
N GLN A 445 0.86 -12.56 -34.05
CA GLN A 445 2.12 -12.91 -34.71
C GLN A 445 3.24 -13.28 -33.73
N THR A 446 3.16 -12.82 -32.47
CA THR A 446 4.18 -13.01 -31.46
C THR A 446 3.61 -13.68 -30.21
N GLU A 447 4.26 -13.55 -29.05
CA GLU A 447 3.70 -13.98 -27.79
C GLU A 447 2.51 -13.08 -27.40
N ASN A 448 1.36 -13.69 -27.14
CA ASN A 448 0.16 -12.98 -26.72
C ASN A 448 0.30 -12.50 -25.26
N ILE A 449 0.62 -11.21 -25.09
CA ILE A 449 0.71 -10.55 -23.78
C ILE A 449 -0.53 -9.70 -23.46
N GLY A 450 -1.59 -9.82 -24.24
CA GLY A 450 -2.88 -9.14 -24.05
C GLY A 450 -2.74 -7.62 -24.07
N ALA A 451 -3.47 -6.94 -23.17
CA ALA A 451 -3.48 -5.48 -23.10
C ALA A 451 -2.11 -4.84 -22.78
N ARG A 452 -1.13 -5.61 -22.27
CA ARG A 452 0.23 -5.08 -22.08
C ARG A 452 0.87 -4.64 -23.39
N ARG A 453 0.45 -5.24 -24.52
CA ARG A 453 0.90 -4.85 -25.85
C ARG A 453 0.58 -3.38 -26.19
N LEU A 454 -0.52 -2.87 -25.68
CA LEU A 454 -0.89 -1.47 -25.90
C LEU A 454 0.15 -0.48 -25.36
N HIS A 455 0.81 -0.80 -24.24
CA HIS A 455 1.89 0.03 -23.71
C HIS A 455 3.08 0.07 -24.68
N THR A 456 3.55 -1.10 -25.12
CA THR A 456 4.72 -1.16 -26.03
C THR A 456 4.43 -0.50 -27.37
N VAL A 457 3.23 -0.67 -27.89
CA VAL A 457 2.81 -0.05 -29.17
C VAL A 457 2.68 1.47 -29.03
N LEU A 458 2.11 1.98 -27.92
CA LEU A 458 2.01 3.41 -27.64
C LEU A 458 3.37 4.07 -27.40
N GLU A 459 4.26 3.42 -26.63
CA GLU A 459 5.63 3.90 -26.43
C GLU A 459 6.32 4.07 -27.77
N ARG A 460 6.24 3.07 -28.63
CA ARG A 460 6.86 3.15 -29.96
C ARG A 460 6.22 4.21 -30.87
N LEU A 461 4.90 4.34 -30.79
CA LEU A 461 4.15 5.32 -31.58
C LEU A 461 4.55 6.77 -31.24
N LEU A 462 4.76 7.03 -29.95
CA LEU A 462 5.03 8.37 -29.41
C LEU A 462 6.50 8.62 -29.13
N GLU A 463 7.40 7.71 -29.50
CA GLU A 463 8.83 7.80 -29.21
C GLU A 463 9.46 9.11 -29.73
N ASP A 464 9.22 9.47 -30.99
CA ASP A 464 9.74 10.70 -31.59
C ASP A 464 9.19 11.96 -30.90
N VAL A 465 7.92 11.94 -30.53
CA VAL A 465 7.25 13.04 -29.82
C VAL A 465 7.83 13.20 -28.41
N SER A 466 8.01 12.09 -27.71
CA SER A 466 8.59 12.09 -26.36
C SER A 466 10.06 12.51 -26.36
N PHE A 467 10.80 12.19 -27.42
CA PHE A 467 12.20 12.59 -27.55
C PHE A 467 12.35 14.08 -27.93
N GLY A 468 11.45 14.61 -28.74
CA GLY A 468 11.45 16.02 -29.17
C GLY A 468 10.90 17.00 -28.13
N ALA A 469 10.13 16.53 -27.15
CA ALA A 469 9.63 17.36 -26.07
C ALA A 469 10.78 17.74 -25.08
N PRO A 470 10.83 18.96 -24.54
CA PRO A 470 9.90 20.10 -24.72
C PRO A 470 10.23 21.03 -25.90
N GLU A 471 11.21 20.69 -26.73
CA GLU A 471 11.72 21.57 -27.80
C GLU A 471 10.69 21.74 -28.94
N ASP A 472 9.98 20.66 -29.26
CA ASP A 472 8.89 20.61 -30.25
C ASP A 472 7.52 20.55 -29.57
N ASN A 473 6.92 21.70 -29.29
CA ASN A 473 5.65 21.84 -28.56
C ASN A 473 4.40 21.92 -29.45
N GLY A 474 4.48 21.47 -30.70
CA GLY A 474 3.37 21.49 -31.63
C GLY A 474 2.25 20.50 -31.25
N PRO A 475 0.99 20.80 -31.61
CA PRO A 475 -0.09 19.83 -31.38
C PRO A 475 0.10 18.58 -32.25
N VAL A 476 -0.03 17.41 -31.63
CA VAL A 476 0.10 16.11 -32.30
C VAL A 476 -1.27 15.46 -32.40
N VAL A 477 -1.70 15.16 -33.63
CA VAL A 477 -2.96 14.42 -33.87
C VAL A 477 -2.61 13.01 -34.30
N VAL A 478 -2.97 12.05 -33.47
CA VAL A 478 -2.79 10.63 -33.73
C VAL A 478 -4.02 10.09 -34.46
N ASP A 479 -4.00 10.14 -35.78
CA ASP A 479 -4.98 9.56 -36.69
C ASP A 479 -4.48 8.24 -37.29
N ALA A 480 -5.28 7.62 -38.16
CA ALA A 480 -4.92 6.34 -38.78
C ALA A 480 -3.64 6.43 -39.63
N ASP A 481 -3.43 7.53 -40.35
CA ASP A 481 -2.26 7.72 -41.20
C ASP A 481 -0.98 7.92 -40.34
N TYR A 482 -1.09 8.65 -39.24
CA TYR A 482 0.00 8.80 -38.27
C TYR A 482 0.42 7.43 -37.68
N VAL A 483 -0.55 6.59 -37.32
CA VAL A 483 -0.29 5.25 -36.78
C VAL A 483 0.37 4.36 -37.82
N LYS A 484 -0.15 4.33 -39.05
CA LYS A 484 0.42 3.56 -40.16
C LYS A 484 1.85 3.97 -40.48
N ALA A 485 2.12 5.26 -40.64
CA ALA A 485 3.45 5.77 -41.00
C ALA A 485 4.56 5.30 -40.02
N ARG A 486 4.22 5.11 -38.73
CA ARG A 486 5.18 4.73 -37.69
C ARG A 486 5.23 3.24 -37.39
N LEU A 487 4.10 2.54 -37.47
CA LEU A 487 4.00 1.16 -37.01
C LEU A 487 3.91 0.11 -38.12
N GLU A 488 3.44 0.45 -39.34
CA GLU A 488 3.20 -0.51 -40.42
C GLU A 488 4.43 -1.36 -40.72
N LYS A 489 5.60 -0.77 -40.92
CA LYS A 489 6.84 -1.48 -41.22
C LYS A 489 7.28 -2.42 -40.10
N ILE A 490 6.94 -2.10 -38.84
CA ILE A 490 7.29 -2.89 -37.67
C ILE A 490 6.34 -4.07 -37.55
N VAL A 491 5.06 -3.84 -37.75
CA VAL A 491 3.99 -4.85 -37.65
C VAL A 491 4.09 -5.87 -38.78
N ASP A 492 4.40 -5.44 -40.00
CA ASP A 492 4.51 -6.34 -41.19
C ASP A 492 5.77 -7.21 -41.14
N SER A 493 6.77 -6.87 -40.32
CA SER A 493 7.98 -7.64 -40.16
C SER A 493 7.92 -8.48 -38.88
N ALA A 494 7.69 -9.78 -38.99
CA ALA A 494 7.69 -10.72 -37.86
C ALA A 494 8.98 -10.64 -37.02
N ASN A 495 10.14 -10.41 -37.65
CA ASN A 495 11.40 -10.25 -36.95
C ASN A 495 11.46 -8.92 -36.16
N LEU A 496 11.00 -7.81 -36.75
CA LEU A 496 11.01 -6.51 -36.09
C LEU A 496 9.97 -6.46 -34.96
N SER A 497 8.78 -7.02 -35.15
CA SER A 497 7.76 -7.08 -34.11
C SER A 497 8.20 -7.85 -32.87
N THR A 498 8.99 -8.92 -33.05
CA THR A 498 9.51 -9.73 -31.92
C THR A 498 10.56 -8.99 -31.09
N TYR A 499 11.35 -8.10 -31.71
CA TYR A 499 12.47 -7.41 -31.02
C TYR A 499 12.11 -5.99 -30.57
N ILE A 500 11.13 -5.35 -31.19
CA ILE A 500 10.83 -3.94 -30.98
C ILE A 500 9.49 -3.75 -30.22
N LEU A 501 8.54 -4.64 -30.39
CA LEU A 501 7.22 -4.63 -29.77
C LEU A 501 7.01 -5.82 -28.84
#